data_212b0be4eadd6f20538bd01ede7dc5b8
#
_entry.id   212b0be4eadd6f20538bd01ede7dc5b8
#
_cell.length_a   1.000
_cell.length_b   1.000
_cell.length_c   1.000
_cell.angle_alpha   90.00
_cell.angle_beta   90.00
_cell.angle_gamma   90.00
#
_symmetry.space_group_name_H-M   'P 1'
#
loop_
_entity.id
_entity.type
_entity.pdbx_description
1 polymer ?
#
loop_
_entity_poly.entity_id
_entity_poly.type
_entity_poly.pdbx_seq_one_letter_code
_entity_poly.pdbx_strand_id
1 'polypeptide(L)'
;MKTDFNIEEFLSLDGYATEERIARRKTNNKLKISNTNEYFTPYSIVKKMCDKISEEKWNDPNSEFLEPSFGNGNFIVYIIYNKIKHGSTWEQALSHTWGVELMEDNVKETHNRVIKLLHNMNIKFDESKAQEIMDHNLVCSNFFDWDFDNWCPIIKRLTKN
;
A
#
# COMPACT_ATOMS: atom_id res chain seq x y z
N MET A 1 -29.43 2.36 -8.69
CA MET A 1 -28.76 1.07 -8.47
C MET A 1 -27.40 1.33 -7.88
N LYS A 2 -27.15 0.90 -6.64
CA LYS A 2 -25.77 0.87 -6.12
C LYS A 2 -25.06 -0.26 -6.86
N THR A 3 -24.15 0.06 -7.75
CA THR A 3 -23.22 -0.96 -8.27
C THR A 3 -22.40 -1.45 -7.11
N ASP A 4 -22.47 -2.75 -6.83
CA ASP A 4 -21.62 -3.37 -5.81
C ASP A 4 -20.17 -3.08 -6.18
N PHE A 5 -19.39 -2.57 -5.22
CA PHE A 5 -17.98 -2.25 -5.42
C PHE A 5 -17.19 -3.53 -5.80
N ASN A 6 -16.51 -3.48 -6.93
CA ASN A 6 -15.70 -4.57 -7.44
C ASN A 6 -14.20 -4.29 -7.26
N ILE A 7 -13.58 -4.96 -6.31
CA ILE A 7 -12.15 -4.79 -6.00
C ILE A 7 -11.23 -5.22 -7.16
N GLU A 8 -11.61 -6.23 -7.91
CA GLU A 8 -10.82 -6.69 -9.07
C GLU A 8 -10.77 -5.61 -10.14
N GLU A 9 -11.92 -5.04 -10.49
CA GLU A 9 -12.01 -3.92 -11.43
C GLU A 9 -11.23 -2.70 -10.94
N PHE A 10 -11.38 -2.35 -9.67
CA PHE A 10 -10.68 -1.23 -9.06
C PHE A 10 -9.16 -1.39 -9.16
N LEU A 11 -8.61 -2.53 -8.78
CA LEU A 11 -7.17 -2.80 -8.85
C LEU A 11 -6.67 -2.91 -10.29
N SER A 12 -7.47 -3.45 -11.20
CA SER A 12 -7.10 -3.60 -12.61
C SER A 12 -7.09 -2.26 -13.34
N LEU A 13 -8.08 -1.40 -13.11
CA LEU A 13 -8.17 -0.07 -13.73
C LEU A 13 -7.05 0.86 -13.24
N ASP A 14 -6.76 0.86 -11.95
CA ASP A 14 -5.67 1.63 -11.38
C ASP A 14 -4.27 1.12 -11.80
N GLY A 15 -4.17 -0.13 -12.24
CA GLY A 15 -2.94 -0.69 -12.85
C GLY A 15 -2.51 0.06 -14.13
N TYR A 16 -3.45 0.60 -14.89
CA TYR A 16 -3.15 1.41 -16.09
C TYR A 16 -2.47 2.75 -15.76
N ALA A 17 -2.84 3.39 -14.66
CA ALA A 17 -2.16 4.62 -14.20
C ALA A 17 -0.66 4.39 -13.95
N THR A 18 -0.30 3.17 -13.68
CA THR A 18 1.08 2.72 -13.44
C THR A 18 1.92 2.67 -14.71
N GLU A 19 1.35 2.24 -15.83
CA GLU A 19 2.06 2.23 -17.12
C GLU A 19 2.41 3.64 -17.59
N GLU A 20 1.51 4.59 -17.44
CA GLU A 20 1.77 6.01 -17.72
C GLU A 20 2.88 6.57 -16.83
N ARG A 21 2.97 6.17 -15.58
CA ARG A 21 4.01 6.62 -14.67
C ARG A 21 5.36 6.00 -15.01
N ILE A 22 5.42 4.72 -15.33
CA ILE A 22 6.62 4.05 -15.82
C ILE A 22 7.10 4.74 -17.10
N ALA A 23 6.21 5.06 -18.01
CA ALA A 23 6.52 5.80 -19.23
C ALA A 23 7.07 7.21 -18.93
N ARG A 24 6.47 7.95 -17.98
CA ARG A 24 6.95 9.27 -17.55
C ARG A 24 8.33 9.19 -16.88
N ARG A 25 8.62 8.17 -16.08
CA ARG A 25 9.93 7.93 -15.49
C ARG A 25 10.97 7.64 -16.58
N LYS A 26 10.65 6.82 -17.56
CA LYS A 26 11.53 6.53 -18.72
C LYS A 26 11.87 7.79 -19.50
N THR A 27 10.97 8.76 -19.59
CA THR A 27 11.16 10.03 -20.31
C THR A 27 12.00 11.02 -19.52
N ASN A 28 11.81 11.11 -18.20
CA ASN A 28 12.41 12.15 -17.35
C ASN A 28 13.77 11.75 -16.73
N ASN A 29 14.14 10.47 -16.71
CA ASN A 29 15.33 9.98 -16.02
C ASN A 29 16.07 8.88 -16.79
N LYS A 30 16.65 9.24 -17.92
CA LYS A 30 17.41 8.31 -18.79
C LYS A 30 18.55 7.55 -18.09
N LEU A 31 19.01 7.97 -16.92
CA LEU A 31 20.18 7.41 -16.23
C LEU A 31 19.85 6.60 -14.96
N LYS A 32 18.65 6.68 -14.40
CA LYS A 32 18.29 5.97 -13.16
C LYS A 32 17.38 4.75 -13.33
N ILE A 33 16.84 4.54 -14.52
CA ILE A 33 15.81 3.51 -14.78
C ILE A 33 16.39 2.11 -14.97
N SER A 34 17.67 1.99 -15.29
CA SER A 34 18.29 0.67 -15.53
C SER A 34 18.35 -0.23 -14.29
N ASN A 35 18.12 0.31 -13.09
CA ASN A 35 18.29 -0.41 -11.82
C ASN A 35 17.02 -0.58 -10.98
N THR A 36 15.87 -0.01 -11.38
CA THR A 36 14.60 -0.25 -10.68
C THR A 36 13.73 -1.18 -11.52
N ASN A 37 13.90 -2.49 -11.33
CA ASN A 37 12.99 -3.50 -11.86
C ASN A 37 11.67 -3.43 -11.07
N GLU A 38 10.87 -2.38 -11.30
CA GLU A 38 9.55 -2.27 -10.70
C GLU A 38 8.60 -3.26 -11.38
N TYR A 39 8.12 -4.21 -10.61
CA TYR A 39 7.08 -5.12 -11.00
C TYR A 39 5.89 -4.96 -10.06
N PHE A 40 4.74 -4.60 -10.61
CA PHE A 40 3.51 -4.50 -9.84
C PHE A 40 2.77 -5.83 -9.89
N THR A 41 2.54 -6.40 -8.71
CA THR A 41 1.90 -7.70 -8.59
C THR A 41 0.44 -7.62 -9.05
N PRO A 42 0.01 -8.38 -10.06
CA PRO A 42 -1.36 -8.34 -10.56
C PRO A 42 -2.36 -8.86 -9.53
N TYR A 43 -3.61 -8.39 -9.63
CA TYR A 43 -4.69 -8.75 -8.71
C TYR A 43 -4.84 -10.26 -8.49
N SER A 44 -4.76 -11.07 -9.54
CA SER A 44 -4.89 -12.53 -9.45
C SER A 44 -3.86 -13.17 -8.51
N ILE A 45 -2.64 -12.63 -8.48
CA ILE A 45 -1.57 -13.09 -7.60
C ILE A 45 -1.79 -12.56 -6.19
N VAL A 46 -2.12 -11.28 -6.03
CA VAL A 46 -2.45 -10.68 -4.73
C VAL A 46 -3.55 -11.48 -4.03
N LYS A 47 -4.66 -11.73 -4.74
CA LYS A 47 -5.77 -12.53 -4.23
C LYS A 47 -5.33 -13.93 -3.83
N LYS A 48 -4.60 -14.63 -4.72
CA LYS A 48 -4.14 -16.00 -4.48
C LYS A 48 -3.22 -16.10 -3.24
N MET A 49 -2.40 -15.09 -3.00
CA MET A 49 -1.53 -15.04 -1.81
C MET A 49 -2.35 -14.74 -0.55
N CYS A 50 -3.25 -13.77 -0.62
CA CYS A 50 -4.10 -13.39 0.52
C CYS A 50 -5.11 -14.49 0.88
N ASP A 51 -5.58 -15.29 -0.08
CA ASP A 51 -6.46 -16.45 0.16
C ASP A 51 -5.79 -17.54 1.02
N LYS A 52 -4.47 -17.51 1.16
CA LYS A 52 -3.73 -18.43 2.06
C LYS A 52 -3.70 -17.97 3.51
N ILE A 53 -4.09 -16.75 3.78
CA ILE A 53 -4.18 -16.22 5.14
C ILE A 53 -5.49 -16.73 5.76
N SER A 54 -5.41 -17.22 7.00
CA SER A 54 -6.58 -17.81 7.67
C SER A 54 -7.69 -16.78 7.90
N GLU A 55 -8.94 -17.24 7.88
CA GLU A 55 -10.13 -16.45 8.23
C GLU A 55 -10.00 -15.79 9.61
N GLU A 56 -9.40 -16.48 10.58
CA GLU A 56 -9.16 -15.96 11.92
C GLU A 56 -8.32 -14.67 11.88
N LYS A 57 -7.30 -14.62 11.04
CA LYS A 57 -6.46 -13.43 10.85
C LYS A 57 -7.23 -12.27 10.23
N TRP A 58 -8.10 -12.55 9.28
CA TRP A 58 -8.93 -11.52 8.66
C TRP A 58 -10.01 -10.99 9.60
N ASN A 59 -10.59 -11.85 10.41
CA ASN A 59 -11.65 -11.51 11.36
C ASN A 59 -11.14 -10.76 12.60
N ASP A 60 -9.83 -10.86 12.90
CA ASP A 60 -9.22 -10.11 13.99
C ASP A 60 -8.84 -8.69 13.53
N PRO A 61 -9.53 -7.64 14.06
CA PRO A 61 -9.22 -6.26 13.68
C PRO A 61 -7.80 -5.82 14.07
N ASN A 62 -7.19 -6.49 15.05
CA ASN A 62 -5.85 -6.19 15.55
C ASN A 62 -4.74 -6.98 14.83
N SER A 63 -5.07 -7.85 13.88
CA SER A 63 -4.06 -8.55 13.08
C SER A 63 -3.24 -7.56 12.27
N GLU A 64 -1.92 -7.63 12.44
CA GLU A 64 -0.94 -6.78 11.76
C GLU A 64 -0.54 -7.38 10.41
N PHE A 65 -0.46 -6.52 9.40
CA PHE A 65 0.01 -6.86 8.07
C PHE A 65 1.15 -5.92 7.68
N LEU A 66 2.23 -6.49 7.14
CA LEU A 66 3.39 -5.74 6.66
C LEU A 66 3.68 -6.10 5.20
N GLU A 67 3.77 -5.06 4.35
CA GLU A 67 4.28 -5.18 2.99
C GLU A 67 5.60 -4.41 2.88
N PRO A 68 6.74 -5.10 2.81
CA PRO A 68 8.06 -4.45 2.89
C PRO A 68 8.51 -3.76 1.60
N SER A 69 7.75 -3.89 0.50
CA SER A 69 8.01 -3.24 -0.78
C SER A 69 6.70 -3.11 -1.54
N PHE A 70 5.86 -2.15 -1.11
CA PHE A 70 4.47 -2.16 -1.53
C PHE A 70 4.21 -1.62 -2.95
N GLY A 71 5.21 -1.08 -3.64
CA GLY A 71 5.06 -0.58 -5.00
C GLY A 71 3.91 0.43 -5.15
N ASN A 72 3.02 0.20 -6.10
CA ASN A 72 1.82 1.02 -6.30
C ASN A 72 0.67 0.68 -5.35
N GLY A 73 0.88 -0.23 -4.39
CA GLY A 73 -0.05 -0.53 -3.32
C GLY A 73 -1.10 -1.60 -3.60
N ASN A 74 -0.94 -2.48 -4.59
CA ASN A 74 -1.93 -3.52 -4.87
C ASN A 74 -2.21 -4.41 -3.65
N PHE A 75 -1.16 -4.86 -2.94
CA PHE A 75 -1.34 -5.60 -1.69
C PHE A 75 -1.95 -4.74 -0.57
N ILE A 76 -1.45 -3.52 -0.38
CA ILE A 76 -1.95 -2.60 0.66
C ILE A 76 -3.45 -2.36 0.50
N VAL A 77 -3.87 -1.98 -0.72
CA VAL A 77 -5.29 -1.72 -1.02
C VAL A 77 -6.14 -2.96 -0.79
N TYR A 78 -5.68 -4.13 -1.24
CA TYR A 78 -6.42 -5.39 -1.06
C TYR A 78 -6.50 -5.81 0.40
N ILE A 79 -5.42 -5.67 1.17
CA ILE A 79 -5.41 -5.97 2.62
C ILE A 79 -6.43 -5.09 3.35
N ILE A 80 -6.42 -3.78 3.12
CA ILE A 80 -7.35 -2.84 3.75
C ILE A 80 -8.79 -3.19 3.36
N TYR A 81 -9.06 -3.41 2.06
CA TYR A 81 -10.36 -3.86 1.58
C TYR A 81 -10.83 -5.13 2.31
N ASN A 82 -9.97 -6.14 2.39
CA ASN A 82 -10.33 -7.43 2.96
C ASN A 82 -10.55 -7.36 4.47
N LYS A 83 -9.74 -6.58 5.21
CA LYS A 83 -9.98 -6.31 6.64
C LYS A 83 -11.35 -5.67 6.87
N ILE A 84 -11.72 -4.69 6.06
CA ILE A 84 -13.03 -4.02 6.15
C ILE A 84 -14.16 -5.01 5.82
N LYS A 85 -14.00 -5.84 4.79
CA LYS A 85 -14.98 -6.88 4.44
C LYS A 85 -15.18 -7.92 5.53
N HIS A 86 -14.18 -8.14 6.37
CA HIS A 86 -14.21 -9.04 7.53
C HIS A 86 -14.61 -8.34 8.84
N GLY A 87 -15.08 -7.10 8.79
CA GLY A 87 -15.67 -6.39 9.91
C GLY A 87 -14.79 -5.37 10.62
N SER A 88 -13.55 -5.15 10.20
CA SER A 88 -12.75 -4.05 10.73
C SER A 88 -13.35 -2.70 10.35
N THR A 89 -13.24 -1.72 11.22
CA THR A 89 -13.48 -0.32 10.84
C THR A 89 -12.36 0.14 9.88
N TRP A 90 -12.59 1.22 9.16
CA TRP A 90 -11.56 1.80 8.29
C TRP A 90 -10.31 2.21 9.08
N GLU A 91 -10.49 2.73 10.30
CA GLU A 91 -9.38 3.10 11.19
C GLU A 91 -8.56 1.88 11.61
N GLN A 92 -9.23 0.80 12.02
CA GLN A 92 -8.57 -0.46 12.36
C GLN A 92 -7.82 -1.04 11.16
N ALA A 93 -8.45 -1.03 9.99
CA ALA A 93 -7.82 -1.54 8.77
C ALA A 93 -6.55 -0.75 8.41
N LEU A 94 -6.58 0.58 8.47
CA LEU A 94 -5.42 1.41 8.19
C LEU A 94 -4.35 1.30 9.27
N SER A 95 -4.75 1.35 10.55
CA SER A 95 -3.83 1.36 11.69
C SER A 95 -3.03 0.07 11.84
N HIS A 96 -3.53 -1.05 11.29
CA HIS A 96 -2.89 -2.37 11.36
C HIS A 96 -2.35 -2.85 10.00
N THR A 97 -2.17 -1.93 9.05
CA THR A 97 -1.52 -2.20 7.75
C THR A 97 -0.30 -1.31 7.61
N TRP A 98 0.86 -1.94 7.45
CA TRP A 98 2.18 -1.32 7.44
C TRP A 98 2.87 -1.58 6.12
N GLY A 99 3.70 -0.65 5.70
CA GLY A 99 4.48 -0.85 4.48
C GLY A 99 5.63 0.12 4.34
N VAL A 100 6.65 -0.33 3.61
CA VAL A 100 7.81 0.47 3.21
C VAL A 100 7.92 0.43 1.69
N GLU A 101 8.18 1.56 1.08
CA GLU A 101 8.40 1.69 -0.37
C GLU A 101 9.51 2.69 -0.64
N LEU A 102 10.40 2.34 -1.56
CA LEU A 102 11.57 3.16 -1.89
C LEU A 102 11.20 4.45 -2.65
N MET A 103 10.18 4.36 -3.50
CA MET A 103 9.85 5.42 -4.46
C MET A 103 8.72 6.30 -3.94
N GLU A 104 9.01 7.58 -3.75
CA GLU A 104 8.05 8.56 -3.20
C GLU A 104 6.74 8.66 -4.01
N ASP A 105 6.80 8.57 -5.33
CA ASP A 105 5.62 8.60 -6.19
C ASP A 105 4.73 7.36 -6.03
N ASN A 106 5.31 6.19 -5.75
CA ASN A 106 4.55 4.99 -5.39
C ASN A 106 3.85 5.15 -4.04
N VAL A 107 4.53 5.75 -3.05
CA VAL A 107 3.92 6.04 -1.75
C VAL A 107 2.70 6.95 -1.92
N LYS A 108 2.86 8.06 -2.63
CA LYS A 108 1.76 9.02 -2.91
C LYS A 108 0.60 8.36 -3.65
N GLU A 109 0.89 7.54 -4.65
CA GLU A 109 -0.16 6.81 -5.37
C GLU A 109 -0.90 5.83 -4.47
N THR A 110 -0.19 5.08 -3.65
CA THR A 110 -0.79 4.13 -2.72
C THR A 110 -1.72 4.85 -1.74
N HIS A 111 -1.28 5.98 -1.15
CA HIS A 111 -2.14 6.80 -0.30
C HIS A 111 -3.41 7.26 -1.03
N ASN A 112 -3.28 7.77 -2.25
CA ASN A 112 -4.43 8.20 -3.04
C ASN A 112 -5.38 7.04 -3.38
N ARG A 113 -4.84 5.84 -3.67
CA ARG A 113 -5.64 4.65 -3.95
C ARG A 113 -6.41 4.17 -2.73
N VAL A 114 -5.82 4.25 -1.54
CA VAL A 114 -6.53 3.93 -0.29
C VAL A 114 -7.69 4.90 -0.05
N ILE A 115 -7.49 6.20 -0.24
CA ILE A 115 -8.56 7.21 -0.12
C ILE A 115 -9.69 6.91 -1.12
N LYS A 116 -9.35 6.64 -2.40
CA LYS A 116 -10.32 6.25 -3.42
C LYS A 116 -11.07 4.97 -3.06
N LEU A 117 -10.37 3.97 -2.51
CA LEU A 117 -10.98 2.73 -2.04
C LEU A 117 -12.09 3.01 -1.04
N LEU A 118 -11.80 3.80 0.00
CA LEU A 118 -12.77 4.13 1.05
C LEU A 118 -13.99 4.87 0.50
N HIS A 119 -13.79 5.81 -0.44
CA HIS A 119 -14.89 6.49 -1.13
C HIS A 119 -15.73 5.51 -1.98
N ASN A 120 -15.09 4.65 -2.76
CA ASN A 120 -15.79 3.69 -3.62
C ASN A 120 -16.55 2.61 -2.83
N MET A 121 -16.07 2.28 -1.64
CA MET A 121 -16.78 1.41 -0.70
C MET A 121 -17.91 2.12 0.05
N ASN A 122 -18.15 3.42 -0.22
CA ASN A 122 -19.15 4.26 0.48
C ASN A 122 -18.93 4.31 2.01
N ILE A 123 -17.69 4.27 2.45
CA ILE A 123 -17.33 4.38 3.87
C ILE A 123 -17.32 5.85 4.24
N LYS A 124 -17.96 6.19 5.35
CA LYS A 124 -17.84 7.52 5.95
C LYS A 124 -16.58 7.55 6.80
N PHE A 125 -15.62 8.41 6.47
CA PHE A 125 -14.34 8.53 7.16
C PHE A 125 -13.85 9.97 7.21
N ASP A 126 -12.92 10.23 8.12
CA ASP A 126 -12.16 11.48 8.20
C ASP A 126 -10.91 11.34 7.34
N GLU A 127 -10.87 12.06 6.22
CA GLU A 127 -9.77 11.99 5.25
C GLU A 127 -8.44 12.48 5.84
N SER A 128 -8.48 13.52 6.67
CA SER A 128 -7.28 14.04 7.35
C SER A 128 -6.70 13.02 8.32
N LYS A 129 -7.54 12.35 9.08
CA LYS A 129 -7.12 11.27 9.99
C LYS A 129 -6.61 10.05 9.23
N ALA A 130 -7.26 9.69 8.13
CA ALA A 130 -6.78 8.60 7.26
C ALA A 130 -5.39 8.91 6.69
N GLN A 131 -5.15 10.15 6.25
CA GLN A 131 -3.84 10.58 5.76
C GLN A 131 -2.78 10.52 6.86
N GLU A 132 -3.08 10.98 8.07
CA GLU A 132 -2.18 10.92 9.22
C GLU A 132 -1.76 9.48 9.54
N ILE A 133 -2.70 8.54 9.55
CA ILE A 133 -2.40 7.11 9.78
C ILE A 133 -1.51 6.57 8.66
N MET A 134 -1.82 6.88 7.40
CA MET A 134 -1.02 6.40 6.27
C MET A 134 0.39 7.02 6.25
N ASP A 135 0.54 8.29 6.59
CA ASP A 135 1.85 8.95 6.68
C ASP A 135 2.77 8.27 7.71
N HIS A 136 2.17 7.73 8.78
CA HIS A 136 2.90 6.98 9.80
C HIS A 136 3.19 5.54 9.37
N ASN A 137 2.24 4.85 8.75
CA ASN A 137 2.29 3.41 8.53
C ASN A 137 2.79 2.99 7.15
N LEU A 138 2.61 3.83 6.13
CA LEU A 138 3.01 3.57 4.74
C LEU A 138 4.09 4.57 4.33
N VAL A 139 5.33 4.21 4.59
CA VAL A 139 6.47 5.13 4.58
C VAL A 139 7.34 5.02 3.34
N CYS A 140 8.00 6.14 2.99
CA CYS A 140 9.01 6.19 1.95
C CYS A 140 10.39 5.96 2.57
N SER A 141 10.98 4.79 2.33
CA SER A 141 12.33 4.47 2.79
C SER A 141 12.93 3.31 2.00
N ASN A 142 14.25 3.18 2.05
CA ASN A 142 14.91 1.95 1.66
C ASN A 142 14.61 0.88 2.73
N PHE A 143 14.23 -0.32 2.32
CA PHE A 143 13.98 -1.45 3.19
C PHE A 143 15.13 -1.69 4.20
N PHE A 144 16.38 -1.62 3.74
CA PHE A 144 17.57 -1.88 4.57
C PHE A 144 17.94 -0.73 5.51
N ASP A 145 17.32 0.43 5.35
CA ASP A 145 17.53 1.61 6.19
C ASP A 145 16.37 1.86 7.17
N TRP A 146 15.43 0.88 7.28
CA TRP A 146 14.25 0.96 8.15
C TRP A 146 14.33 -0.05 9.30
N ASP A 147 14.13 0.44 10.52
CA ASP A 147 14.00 -0.39 11.74
C ASP A 147 12.56 -0.82 11.91
N PHE A 148 12.26 -2.09 11.58
CA PHE A 148 10.90 -2.63 11.63
C PHE A 148 10.39 -2.88 13.06
N ASP A 149 11.29 -3.04 14.04
CA ASP A 149 10.91 -3.26 15.44
C ASP A 149 10.46 -1.96 16.11
N ASN A 150 11.14 -0.85 15.81
CA ASN A 150 10.85 0.48 16.37
C ASN A 150 10.06 1.38 15.41
N TRP A 151 9.82 0.95 14.20
CA TRP A 151 9.13 1.66 13.12
C TRP A 151 9.71 3.06 12.85
N CYS A 152 11.00 3.13 12.61
CA CYS A 152 11.71 4.37 12.33
C CYS A 152 12.94 4.15 11.42
N PRO A 153 13.49 5.22 10.81
CA PRO A 153 14.72 5.12 10.05
C PRO A 153 15.89 4.66 10.94
N ILE A 154 16.72 3.76 10.40
CA ILE A 154 17.99 3.39 11.04
C ILE A 154 18.95 4.59 10.94
N ILE A 155 19.27 5.20 12.06
CA ILE A 155 20.27 6.28 12.11
C ILE A 155 21.66 5.63 11.93
N LYS A 156 22.23 5.72 10.73
CA LYS A 156 23.63 5.37 10.51
C LYS A 156 24.48 6.33 11.36
N ARG A 157 24.99 5.87 12.48
CA ARG A 157 26.03 6.63 13.23
C ARG A 157 27.18 6.84 12.23
N LEU A 158 27.44 8.09 11.85
CA LEU A 158 28.65 8.45 11.17
C LEU A 158 29.80 8.06 12.11
N THR A 159 30.42 6.93 11.88
CA THR A 159 31.71 6.60 12.47
C THR A 159 32.68 7.62 11.92
N LYS A 160 32.99 8.62 12.74
CA LYS A 160 34.16 9.46 12.51
C LYS A 160 35.37 8.53 12.58
N ASN A 161 35.95 8.23 11.43
CA ASN A 161 37.33 7.78 11.35
C ASN A 161 38.26 8.97 11.56
#